data_7d9c11c15672d80ae8b474db5bc9a5e5
#
_entry.id   7d9c11c15672d80ae8b474db5bc9a5e5
#
_cell.length_a   1.000
_cell.length_b   1.000
_cell.length_c   1.000
_cell.angle_alpha   90.00
_cell.angle_beta   90.00
_cell.angle_gamma   90.00
#
_symmetry.space_group_name_H-M   'P 1'
#
loop_
_entity.id
_entity.type
_entity.pdbx_description
1 polymer ?
#
loop_
_entity_poly.entity_id
_entity_poly.type
_entity_poly.pdbx_seq_one_letter_code
_entity_poly.pdbx_strand_id
1 'polypeptide(L)'
;MADPTPTPALPIRPGALQSIVEFILELDKLKGVSRKTRPLGLERYENSAEHSWQIALLAASLVHHAPKSADGESAIDLDRVIHMLLVHDIGEIDTGDTMVYVVGGWEERKAAEREAAERIFGLLPEPQGGHFLALWLEFEEGASPEARFANAVDRALMARPLAEIPLGWYPREIRFDDGQVLKGPN
;
A
#
# COMPACT_ATOMS: atom_id res chain seq x y z
N MET A 1 45.04 0.46 -3.22
CA MET A 1 43.57 0.18 -3.18
C MET A 1 43.36 -0.55 -1.86
N ALA A 2 42.65 0.04 -0.92
CA ALA A 2 42.28 -0.65 0.32
C ALA A 2 41.11 -1.57 0.03
N ASP A 3 41.22 -2.83 0.45
CA ASP A 3 40.17 -3.84 0.36
C ASP A 3 38.97 -3.37 1.20
N PRO A 4 37.73 -3.38 0.68
CA PRO A 4 36.57 -2.94 1.45
C PRO A 4 36.39 -3.87 2.64
N THR A 5 36.44 -3.30 3.85
CA THR A 5 36.16 -4.02 5.09
C THR A 5 34.77 -4.66 4.99
N PRO A 6 34.64 -5.98 5.17
CA PRO A 6 33.31 -6.63 5.07
C PRO A 6 32.40 -6.06 6.15
N THR A 7 31.22 -5.59 5.73
CA THR A 7 30.16 -5.16 6.64
C THR A 7 29.83 -6.34 7.58
N PRO A 8 29.86 -6.17 8.90
CA PRO A 8 29.51 -7.26 9.81
C PRO A 8 28.07 -7.69 9.57
N ALA A 9 27.89 -8.97 9.23
CA ALA A 9 26.57 -9.55 9.14
C ALA A 9 25.89 -9.46 10.52
N LEU A 10 24.72 -8.86 10.60
CA LEU A 10 23.92 -8.86 11.81
C LEU A 10 23.63 -10.32 12.19
N PRO A 11 23.85 -10.74 13.45
CA PRO A 11 23.58 -12.09 13.87
C PRO A 11 22.08 -12.36 13.80
N ILE A 12 21.66 -13.17 12.81
CA ILE A 12 20.28 -13.63 12.70
C ILE A 12 20.02 -14.58 13.87
N ARG A 13 19.03 -14.27 14.69
CA ARG A 13 18.64 -15.14 15.82
C ARG A 13 18.17 -16.50 15.29
N PRO A 14 18.47 -17.62 15.96
CA PRO A 14 17.92 -18.92 15.62
C PRO A 14 16.39 -18.84 15.55
N GLY A 15 15.79 -19.32 14.46
CA GLY A 15 14.34 -19.23 14.20
C GLY A 15 13.87 -17.97 13.48
N ALA A 16 14.59 -16.85 13.51
CA ALA A 16 14.18 -15.63 12.82
C ALA A 16 14.11 -15.80 11.30
N LEU A 17 15.03 -16.57 10.71
CA LEU A 17 15.01 -16.85 9.27
C LEU A 17 13.78 -17.70 8.89
N GLN A 18 13.41 -18.68 9.73
CA GLN A 18 12.21 -19.48 9.51
C GLN A 18 10.96 -18.60 9.54
N SER A 19 10.81 -17.73 10.53
CA SER A 19 9.69 -16.80 10.63
C SER A 19 9.61 -15.85 9.43
N ILE A 20 10.74 -15.36 8.93
CA ILE A 20 10.78 -14.53 7.70
C ILE A 20 10.31 -15.35 6.50
N VAL A 21 10.74 -16.62 6.37
CA VAL A 21 10.29 -17.51 5.27
C VAL A 21 8.79 -17.76 5.37
N GLU A 22 8.27 -18.06 6.56
CA GLU A 22 6.83 -18.26 6.80
C GLU A 22 6.03 -17.00 6.41
N PHE A 23 6.50 -15.82 6.80
CA PHE A 23 5.90 -14.54 6.40
C PHE A 23 5.89 -14.36 4.88
N ILE A 24 7.02 -14.59 4.19
CA ILE A 24 7.08 -14.45 2.72
C ILE A 24 6.16 -15.45 2.01
N LEU A 25 6.03 -16.68 2.52
CA LEU A 25 5.09 -17.67 1.99
C LEU A 25 3.63 -17.25 2.23
N GLU A 26 3.35 -16.61 3.36
CA GLU A 26 2.02 -16.04 3.63
C GLU A 26 1.69 -14.90 2.67
N LEU A 27 2.65 -13.98 2.42
CA LEU A 27 2.49 -12.88 1.46
C LEU A 27 2.23 -13.37 0.03
N ASP A 28 2.70 -14.57 -0.34
CA ASP A 28 2.47 -15.12 -1.67
C ASP A 28 0.97 -15.29 -1.97
N LYS A 29 0.15 -15.46 -0.94
CA LYS A 29 -1.32 -15.55 -1.06
C LYS A 29 -1.98 -14.28 -1.57
N LEU A 30 -1.36 -13.10 -1.36
CA LEU A 30 -1.89 -11.83 -1.87
C LEU A 30 -2.02 -11.82 -3.40
N LYS A 31 -1.20 -12.60 -4.09
CA LYS A 31 -1.29 -12.80 -5.55
C LYS A 31 -2.57 -13.53 -5.96
N GLY A 32 -3.23 -14.22 -5.03
CA GLY A 32 -4.51 -14.88 -5.24
C GLY A 32 -5.73 -13.99 -4.94
N VAL A 33 -5.52 -12.82 -4.32
CA VAL A 33 -6.59 -11.86 -4.03
C VAL A 33 -6.90 -11.06 -5.28
N SER A 34 -8.11 -11.23 -5.82
CA SER A 34 -8.52 -10.64 -7.10
C SER A 34 -9.29 -9.35 -6.87
N ARG A 35 -8.82 -8.25 -7.44
CA ARG A 35 -9.48 -6.94 -7.41
C ARG A 35 -10.59 -6.87 -8.49
N LYS A 36 -11.37 -5.79 -8.49
CA LYS A 36 -12.43 -5.56 -9.50
C LYS A 36 -11.96 -4.72 -10.69
N THR A 37 -10.70 -4.30 -10.69
CA THR A 37 -10.05 -3.58 -11.78
C THR A 37 -9.32 -4.54 -12.72
N ARG A 38 -9.09 -4.11 -13.97
CA ARG A 38 -8.33 -4.89 -14.96
C ARG A 38 -7.05 -4.15 -15.34
N PRO A 39 -5.92 -4.85 -15.40
CA PRO A 39 -4.71 -4.26 -15.98
C PRO A 39 -4.94 -3.85 -17.43
N LEU A 40 -4.31 -2.76 -17.87
CA LEU A 40 -4.44 -2.26 -19.23
C LEU A 40 -4.02 -3.32 -20.26
N GLY A 41 -4.93 -3.64 -21.19
CA GLY A 41 -4.67 -4.60 -22.26
C GLY A 41 -4.74 -6.08 -21.84
N LEU A 42 -5.20 -6.39 -20.63
CA LEU A 42 -5.38 -7.76 -20.17
C LEU A 42 -6.87 -8.07 -19.90
N GLU A 43 -7.28 -9.30 -20.24
CA GLU A 43 -8.66 -9.76 -20.03
C GLU A 43 -8.92 -10.30 -18.60
N ARG A 44 -7.89 -10.39 -17.77
CA ARG A 44 -8.02 -10.82 -16.37
C ARG A 44 -8.17 -9.65 -15.42
N TYR A 45 -8.64 -9.92 -14.23
CA TYR A 45 -8.59 -8.97 -13.11
C TYR A 45 -7.15 -8.81 -12.58
N GLU A 46 -6.87 -7.64 -12.03
CA GLU A 46 -5.68 -7.32 -11.26
C GLU A 46 -5.70 -8.09 -9.93
N ASN A 47 -4.55 -8.45 -9.39
CA ASN A 47 -4.46 -8.92 -8.02
C ASN A 47 -3.87 -7.84 -7.09
N SER A 48 -4.10 -7.96 -5.77
CA SER A 48 -3.69 -6.93 -4.81
C SER A 48 -2.16 -6.77 -4.72
N ALA A 49 -1.37 -7.82 -5.00
CA ALA A 49 0.09 -7.71 -4.99
C ALA A 49 0.62 -6.87 -6.17
N GLU A 50 0.08 -7.06 -7.39
CA GLU A 50 0.49 -6.25 -8.56
C GLU A 50 -0.04 -4.81 -8.46
N HIS A 51 -1.20 -4.61 -7.82
CA HIS A 51 -1.71 -3.29 -7.48
C HIS A 51 -0.75 -2.56 -6.53
N SER A 52 -0.40 -3.16 -5.40
CA SER A 52 0.51 -2.57 -4.41
C SER A 52 1.86 -2.19 -5.01
N TRP A 53 2.43 -3.05 -5.88
CA TRP A 53 3.64 -2.74 -6.63
C TRP A 53 3.47 -1.52 -7.53
N GLN A 54 2.37 -1.44 -8.27
CA GLN A 54 2.13 -0.36 -9.22
C GLN A 54 1.91 0.98 -8.54
N ILE A 55 1.14 1.04 -7.45
CA ILE A 55 0.92 2.28 -6.71
C ILE A 55 2.17 2.76 -5.98
N ALA A 56 3.06 1.86 -5.52
CA ALA A 56 4.35 2.25 -4.96
C ALA A 56 5.22 2.98 -6.00
N LEU A 57 5.26 2.50 -7.26
CA LEU A 57 5.93 3.20 -8.35
C LEU A 57 5.25 4.52 -8.72
N LEU A 58 3.92 4.58 -8.68
CA LEU A 58 3.17 5.81 -8.92
C LEU A 58 3.49 6.85 -7.85
N ALA A 59 3.55 6.47 -6.58
CA ALA A 59 3.94 7.37 -5.48
C ALA A 59 5.34 7.94 -5.69
N ALA A 60 6.32 7.09 -6.05
CA ALA A 60 7.68 7.52 -6.35
C ALA A 60 7.73 8.51 -7.52
N SER A 61 6.84 8.36 -8.51
CA SER A 61 6.75 9.26 -9.65
C SER A 61 6.05 10.59 -9.32
N LEU A 62 5.12 10.59 -8.35
CA LEU A 62 4.31 11.75 -8.00
C LEU A 62 4.88 12.59 -6.85
N VAL A 63 5.81 12.06 -6.04
CA VAL A 63 6.31 12.74 -4.83
C VAL A 63 6.88 14.12 -5.09
N HIS A 64 7.46 14.37 -6.27
CA HIS A 64 7.98 15.69 -6.67
C HIS A 64 6.87 16.75 -6.88
N HIS A 65 5.62 16.31 -6.98
CA HIS A 65 4.43 17.17 -7.07
C HIS A 65 3.72 17.31 -5.71
N ALA A 66 4.19 16.63 -4.67
CA ALA A 66 3.68 16.78 -3.31
C ALA A 66 4.04 18.17 -2.72
N PRO A 67 3.34 18.63 -1.68
CA PRO A 67 3.68 19.84 -0.97
C PRO A 67 5.15 19.86 -0.55
N LYS A 68 5.77 21.02 -0.64
CA LYS A 68 7.17 21.22 -0.27
C LYS A 68 7.27 21.83 1.13
N SER A 69 8.29 21.42 1.86
CA SER A 69 8.69 22.05 3.10
C SER A 69 9.36 23.42 2.85
N ALA A 70 9.64 24.15 3.92
CA ALA A 70 10.18 25.51 3.82
C ALA A 70 11.57 25.60 3.14
N ASP A 71 12.30 24.49 3.13
CA ASP A 71 13.62 24.35 2.45
C ASP A 71 13.49 23.96 0.95
N GLY A 72 12.27 23.71 0.46
CA GLY A 72 11.99 23.39 -0.93
C GLY A 72 12.05 21.90 -1.26
N GLU A 73 12.38 21.04 -0.31
CA GLU A 73 12.31 19.60 -0.45
C GLU A 73 10.86 19.09 -0.27
N SER A 74 10.60 17.84 -0.65
CA SER A 74 9.30 17.22 -0.39
C SER A 74 9.07 17.13 1.12
N ALA A 75 7.89 17.55 1.58
CA ALA A 75 7.48 17.36 2.96
C ALA A 75 7.07 15.90 3.27
N ILE A 76 7.03 15.03 2.24
CA ILE A 76 6.61 13.64 2.32
C ILE A 76 7.84 12.73 2.39
N ASP A 77 7.88 11.86 3.39
CA ASP A 77 8.83 10.75 3.47
C ASP A 77 8.39 9.65 2.49
N LEU A 78 9.03 9.64 1.30
CA LEU A 78 8.73 8.70 0.24
C LEU A 78 8.99 7.25 0.64
N ASP A 79 10.04 6.98 1.39
CA ASP A 79 10.38 5.61 1.83
C ASP A 79 9.26 5.05 2.71
N ARG A 80 8.75 5.85 3.63
CA ARG A 80 7.61 5.53 4.47
C ARG A 80 6.34 5.29 3.65
N VAL A 81 6.06 6.13 2.66
CA VAL A 81 4.91 5.98 1.76
C VAL A 81 5.00 4.68 0.96
N ILE A 82 6.16 4.36 0.38
CA ILE A 82 6.36 3.11 -0.37
C ILE A 82 6.09 1.91 0.53
N HIS A 83 6.62 1.89 1.74
CA HIS A 83 6.38 0.81 2.69
C HIS A 83 4.90 0.68 3.07
N MET A 84 4.19 1.80 3.32
CA MET A 84 2.74 1.78 3.54
C MET A 84 2.00 1.13 2.37
N LEU A 85 2.29 1.57 1.13
CA LEU A 85 1.63 1.07 -0.07
C LEU A 85 1.94 -0.41 -0.37
N LEU A 86 3.08 -0.91 0.06
CA LEU A 86 3.41 -2.34 -0.07
C LEU A 86 2.67 -3.22 0.95
N VAL A 87 2.23 -2.64 2.07
CA VAL A 87 1.60 -3.42 3.15
C VAL A 87 0.10 -3.16 3.33
N HIS A 88 -0.49 -2.14 2.67
CA HIS A 88 -1.84 -1.68 2.93
C HIS A 88 -2.92 -2.73 2.71
N ASP A 89 -2.81 -3.55 1.67
CA ASP A 89 -3.78 -4.59 1.30
C ASP A 89 -3.47 -5.97 1.93
N ILE A 90 -2.49 -6.09 2.84
CA ILE A 90 -2.09 -7.38 3.42
C ILE A 90 -3.24 -8.07 4.16
N GLY A 91 -4.13 -7.31 4.81
CA GLY A 91 -5.31 -7.85 5.46
C GLY A 91 -6.26 -8.59 4.51
N GLU A 92 -6.26 -8.24 3.24
CA GLU A 92 -7.10 -8.88 2.22
C GLU A 92 -6.74 -10.35 1.93
N ILE A 93 -5.59 -10.83 2.39
CA ILE A 93 -5.23 -12.25 2.30
C ILE A 93 -6.29 -13.13 2.96
N ASP A 94 -6.84 -12.71 4.09
CA ASP A 94 -7.86 -13.45 4.83
C ASP A 94 -9.29 -13.03 4.48
N THR A 95 -9.49 -11.74 4.13
CA THR A 95 -10.83 -11.16 3.92
C THR A 95 -11.25 -11.07 2.46
N GLY A 96 -10.29 -11.10 1.53
CA GLY A 96 -10.50 -10.78 0.12
C GLY A 96 -10.66 -9.29 -0.15
N ASP A 97 -10.44 -8.87 -1.41
CA ASP A 97 -10.70 -7.48 -1.84
C ASP A 97 -12.18 -7.15 -1.68
N THR A 98 -12.49 -6.19 -0.86
CA THR A 98 -13.84 -5.70 -0.63
C THR A 98 -13.97 -4.28 -1.16
N MET A 99 -14.83 -4.10 -2.17
CA MET A 99 -15.10 -2.77 -2.70
C MET A 99 -15.62 -1.83 -1.60
N VAL A 100 -15.04 -0.65 -1.51
CA VAL A 100 -15.37 0.46 -0.59
C VAL A 100 -16.87 0.85 -0.64
N TYR A 101 -17.61 0.37 -1.65
CA TYR A 101 -19.00 0.77 -1.95
C TYR A 101 -20.07 -0.25 -1.53
N VAL A 102 -19.72 -1.31 -0.82
CA VAL A 102 -20.74 -2.25 -0.31
C VAL A 102 -21.43 -1.64 0.90
N VAL A 103 -22.74 -1.44 0.80
CA VAL A 103 -23.56 -0.84 1.86
C VAL A 103 -23.67 -1.82 3.04
N GLY A 104 -23.19 -1.40 4.23
CA GLY A 104 -23.29 -2.14 5.49
C GLY A 104 -22.08 -3.03 5.80
N GLY A 105 -21.86 -3.32 7.08
CA GLY A 105 -20.78 -4.20 7.55
C GLY A 105 -19.35 -3.62 7.46
N TRP A 106 -19.22 -2.29 7.36
CA TRP A 106 -17.91 -1.64 7.21
C TRP A 106 -17.02 -1.81 8.43
N GLU A 107 -17.57 -1.65 9.64
CA GLU A 107 -16.82 -1.79 10.89
C GLU A 107 -16.36 -3.23 11.10
N GLU A 108 -17.23 -4.19 10.83
CA GLU A 108 -16.90 -5.62 10.95
C GLU A 108 -15.79 -6.03 9.98
N ARG A 109 -15.79 -5.45 8.76
CA ARG A 109 -14.71 -5.71 7.77
C ARG A 109 -13.40 -5.10 8.18
N LYS A 110 -13.40 -3.84 8.61
CA LYS A 110 -12.18 -3.19 9.14
C LYS A 110 -11.60 -3.96 10.32
N ALA A 111 -12.47 -4.48 11.20
CA ALA A 111 -12.03 -5.32 12.30
C ALA A 111 -11.39 -6.62 11.79
N ALA A 112 -12.00 -7.28 10.81
CA ALA A 112 -11.48 -8.52 10.23
C ALA A 112 -10.15 -8.29 9.47
N GLU A 113 -10.04 -7.21 8.68
CA GLU A 113 -8.78 -6.84 8.01
C GLU A 113 -7.67 -6.53 9.02
N ARG A 114 -8.03 -5.86 10.12
CA ARG A 114 -7.09 -5.59 11.20
C ARG A 114 -6.60 -6.89 11.88
N GLU A 115 -7.50 -7.81 12.21
CA GLU A 115 -7.14 -9.11 12.78
C GLU A 115 -6.22 -9.89 11.83
N ALA A 116 -6.50 -9.86 10.52
CA ALA A 116 -5.66 -10.46 9.51
C ALA A 116 -4.27 -9.84 9.46
N ALA A 117 -4.18 -8.51 9.45
CA ALA A 117 -2.91 -7.79 9.46
C ALA A 117 -2.09 -8.09 10.73
N GLU A 118 -2.72 -8.08 11.92
CA GLU A 118 -2.07 -8.43 13.20
C GLU A 118 -1.54 -9.88 13.16
N ARG A 119 -2.32 -10.84 12.63
CA ARG A 119 -1.90 -12.22 12.46
C ARG A 119 -0.70 -12.35 11.52
N ILE A 120 -0.76 -11.71 10.37
CA ILE A 120 0.25 -11.89 9.31
C ILE A 120 1.56 -11.22 9.71
N PHE A 121 1.53 -9.97 10.19
CA PHE A 121 2.73 -9.28 10.66
C PHE A 121 3.31 -9.92 11.93
N GLY A 122 2.46 -10.56 12.75
CA GLY A 122 2.89 -11.34 13.91
C GLY A 122 3.74 -12.59 13.57
N LEU A 123 3.82 -13.00 12.30
CA LEU A 123 4.76 -14.04 11.83
C LEU A 123 6.20 -13.54 11.88
N LEU A 124 6.42 -12.24 11.75
CA LEU A 124 7.75 -11.66 11.79
C LEU A 124 8.27 -11.51 13.23
N PRO A 125 9.58 -11.65 13.45
CA PRO A 125 10.17 -11.34 14.74
C PRO A 125 10.08 -9.83 15.02
N GLU A 126 10.02 -9.47 16.31
CA GLU A 126 10.15 -8.08 16.71
C GLU A 126 11.58 -7.55 16.46
N PRO A 127 11.73 -6.28 16.05
CA PRO A 127 10.68 -5.24 15.94
C PRO A 127 10.01 -5.16 14.55
N GLN A 128 10.34 -6.07 13.60
CA GLN A 128 9.88 -5.96 12.22
C GLN A 128 8.36 -6.09 12.10
N GLY A 129 7.76 -7.06 12.80
CA GLY A 129 6.30 -7.25 12.79
C GLY A 129 5.54 -6.03 13.28
N GLY A 130 5.96 -5.49 14.43
CA GLY A 130 5.39 -4.26 14.98
C GLY A 130 5.56 -3.04 14.07
N HIS A 131 6.69 -2.95 13.34
CA HIS A 131 6.92 -1.86 12.39
C HIS A 131 5.94 -1.91 11.21
N PHE A 132 5.76 -3.07 10.59
CA PHE A 132 4.81 -3.20 9.46
C PHE A 132 3.36 -3.01 9.90
N LEU A 133 2.99 -3.51 11.06
CA LEU A 133 1.66 -3.27 11.62
C LEU A 133 1.43 -1.77 11.88
N ALA A 134 2.42 -1.05 12.38
CA ALA A 134 2.31 0.40 12.60
C ALA A 134 2.11 1.16 11.28
N LEU A 135 2.80 0.79 10.20
CA LEU A 135 2.61 1.38 8.87
C LEU A 135 1.21 1.10 8.32
N TRP A 136 0.72 -0.12 8.50
CA TRP A 136 -0.63 -0.51 8.07
C TRP A 136 -1.70 0.30 8.84
N LEU A 137 -1.58 0.40 10.16
CA LEU A 137 -2.50 1.18 11.00
C LEU A 137 -2.49 2.67 10.62
N GLU A 138 -1.31 3.24 10.34
CA GLU A 138 -1.18 4.63 9.92
C GLU A 138 -1.84 4.88 8.57
N PHE A 139 -1.72 3.95 7.61
CA PHE A 139 -2.43 4.01 6.33
C PHE A 139 -3.95 4.02 6.54
N GLU A 140 -4.46 3.11 7.37
CA GLU A 140 -5.88 3.00 7.69
C GLU A 140 -6.44 4.25 8.41
N GLU A 141 -5.65 4.83 9.31
CA GLU A 141 -6.02 6.07 10.00
C GLU A 141 -6.07 7.27 9.05
N GLY A 142 -5.16 7.33 8.07
CA GLY A 142 -5.12 8.38 7.06
C GLY A 142 -4.83 9.79 7.61
N ALA A 143 -4.26 9.91 8.81
CA ALA A 143 -4.09 11.19 9.50
C ALA A 143 -2.76 11.89 9.20
N SER A 144 -1.67 11.13 8.99
CA SER A 144 -0.36 11.69 8.68
C SER A 144 -0.30 12.23 7.24
N PRO A 145 0.63 13.14 6.92
CA PRO A 145 0.86 13.59 5.55
C PRO A 145 1.17 12.42 4.60
N GLU A 146 2.00 11.48 5.04
CA GLU A 146 2.38 10.28 4.29
C GLU A 146 1.18 9.39 4.02
N ALA A 147 0.36 9.11 5.03
CA ALA A 147 -0.85 8.30 4.88
C ALA A 147 -1.88 8.97 3.95
N ARG A 148 -2.07 10.29 4.06
CA ARG A 148 -2.93 11.02 3.12
C ARG A 148 -2.44 10.95 1.68
N PHE A 149 -1.12 11.10 1.48
CA PHE A 149 -0.52 10.99 0.16
C PHE A 149 -0.64 9.55 -0.37
N ALA A 150 -0.34 8.54 0.43
CA ALA A 150 -0.50 7.13 0.05
C ALA A 150 -1.94 6.79 -0.34
N ASN A 151 -2.92 7.19 0.49
CA ASN A 151 -4.34 7.02 0.19
C ASN A 151 -4.81 7.76 -1.09
N ALA A 152 -4.22 8.93 -1.39
CA ALA A 152 -4.52 9.65 -2.63
C ALA A 152 -3.95 8.92 -3.85
N VAL A 153 -2.74 8.34 -3.74
CA VAL A 153 -2.10 7.56 -4.80
C VAL A 153 -2.87 6.27 -5.09
N ASP A 154 -3.28 5.54 -4.05
CA ASP A 154 -4.12 4.34 -4.20
C ASP A 154 -5.40 4.65 -4.97
N ARG A 155 -6.14 5.67 -4.55
CA ARG A 155 -7.37 6.11 -5.22
C ARG A 155 -7.13 6.59 -6.65
N ALA A 156 -5.98 7.21 -6.95
CA ALA A 156 -5.64 7.66 -8.29
C ALA A 156 -5.52 6.51 -9.29
N LEU A 157 -4.98 5.37 -8.86
CA LEU A 157 -4.87 4.20 -9.74
C LEU A 157 -6.22 3.51 -9.94
N MET A 158 -7.08 3.48 -8.93
CA MET A 158 -8.44 2.98 -9.04
C MET A 158 -9.30 3.80 -10.03
N ALA A 159 -8.92 5.05 -10.31
CA ALA A 159 -9.56 5.88 -11.32
C ALA A 159 -9.26 5.46 -12.78
N ARG A 160 -8.45 4.44 -13.02
CA ARG A 160 -8.33 3.75 -14.32
C ARG A 160 -9.32 2.58 -14.38
N PRO A 161 -9.85 2.27 -15.43
CA PRO A 161 -10.34 2.77 -16.70
C PRO A 161 -11.79 3.22 -16.61
N LEU A 162 -12.03 4.49 -16.66
CA LEU A 162 -13.35 5.13 -16.64
C LEU A 162 -14.31 4.62 -17.74
N ALA A 163 -13.81 3.86 -18.73
CA ALA A 163 -14.61 3.33 -19.81
C ALA A 163 -15.51 2.14 -19.40
N GLU A 164 -15.20 1.43 -18.31
CA GLU A 164 -15.90 0.20 -17.91
C GLU A 164 -16.70 0.35 -16.61
N ILE A 165 -16.63 1.51 -15.95
CA ILE A 165 -17.28 1.74 -14.66
C ILE A 165 -18.35 2.83 -14.80
N PRO A 166 -19.55 2.61 -14.22
CA PRO A 166 -20.64 3.58 -14.33
C PRO A 166 -20.18 4.98 -13.87
N LEU A 167 -20.43 5.97 -14.72
CA LEU A 167 -20.17 7.37 -14.46
C LEU A 167 -20.73 7.77 -13.07
N GLY A 168 -19.87 8.20 -12.17
CA GLY A 168 -20.24 8.66 -10.83
C GLY A 168 -19.55 7.94 -9.68
N TRP A 169 -18.78 6.89 -9.94
CA TRP A 169 -18.15 6.04 -8.91
C TRP A 169 -16.71 6.42 -8.55
N TYR A 170 -16.12 7.38 -9.27
CA TYR A 170 -14.73 7.84 -9.02
C TYR A 170 -14.65 9.33 -8.82
N PRO A 171 -13.73 9.80 -7.98
CA PRO A 171 -13.40 11.21 -7.99
C PRO A 171 -12.83 11.55 -9.38
N ARG A 172 -13.53 12.39 -10.13
CA ARG A 172 -13.07 12.88 -11.44
C ARG A 172 -11.80 13.71 -11.34
N GLU A 173 -11.45 14.09 -10.12
CA GLU A 173 -10.26 14.88 -9.82
C GLU A 173 -9.77 14.56 -8.40
N ILE A 174 -8.44 14.47 -8.25
CA ILE A 174 -7.77 14.45 -6.96
C ILE A 174 -7.21 15.84 -6.75
N ARG A 175 -7.61 16.49 -5.67
CA ARG A 175 -7.06 17.78 -5.27
C ARG A 175 -6.01 17.58 -4.20
N PHE A 176 -4.82 18.11 -4.45
CA PHE A 176 -3.76 18.20 -3.46
C PHE A 176 -3.92 19.50 -2.65
N ASP A 177 -3.37 19.53 -1.43
CA ASP A 177 -3.47 20.68 -0.52
C ASP A 177 -2.80 21.96 -1.08
N ASP A 178 -1.90 21.83 -2.07
CA ASP A 178 -1.24 22.92 -2.79
C ASP A 178 -2.11 23.51 -3.93
N GLY A 179 -3.33 23.03 -4.09
CA GLY A 179 -4.26 23.45 -5.14
C GLY A 179 -4.05 22.74 -6.49
N GLN A 180 -3.08 21.85 -6.62
CA GLN A 180 -2.94 21.02 -7.81
C GLN A 180 -4.12 20.04 -7.93
N VAL A 181 -4.53 19.80 -9.18
CA VAL A 181 -5.66 18.93 -9.49
C VAL A 181 -5.21 17.90 -10.52
N LEU A 182 -5.22 16.63 -10.14
CA LEU A 182 -5.08 15.51 -11.07
C LEU A 182 -6.47 15.18 -11.60
N LYS A 183 -6.67 15.34 -12.89
CA LYS A 183 -7.93 14.97 -13.54
C LYS A 183 -7.79 13.60 -14.17
N GLY A 184 -8.76 12.72 -13.89
CA GLY A 184 -8.91 11.49 -14.63
C GLY A 184 -9.21 11.76 -16.13
N PRO A 185 -9.01 10.78 -17.00
CA PRO A 185 -9.38 10.89 -18.41
C PRO A 185 -10.88 11.15 -18.53
N ASN A 186 -11.25 12.04 -19.46
CA ASN A 186 -12.66 12.34 -19.83
C ASN A 186 -13.32 11.13 -20.47
#